data_13b2f6fe60ee8c9bebbfd85c899272f7
#
_entry.id   13b2f6fe60ee8c9bebbfd85c899272f7
#
_cell.length_a   1.000
_cell.length_b   1.000
_cell.length_c   1.000
_cell.angle_alpha   90.00
_cell.angle_beta   90.00
_cell.angle_gamma   90.00
#
_symmetry.space_group_name_H-M   'P 1'
#
loop_
_entity.id
_entity.type
_entity.pdbx_description
1 polymer ?
#
loop_
_entity_poly.entity_id
_entity_poly.type
_entity_poly.pdbx_seq_one_letter_code
_entity_poly.pdbx_strand_id
1 'polypeptide(L)'
;MGFADIHRKGHMFAIAIVIIGAINWLLIGALGYNPISNIFGAKSITTRGIYILVGLSAVAIMFHRDTYLPFLGEAVVPCSALPDQIPEGADTHVQVKVTPNSKVLYWAAEPATEGLKKIHDWRQAYIKFMNVGVVMSNEKGVATLYVRNPQPYTVPWMGRLEPHVHFRVCGESGMMGSIHTVYMSSGDVERFVDTPSSMVDTMKKLMTTPSSILANMKYES
;
A
#
# COMPACT_ATOMS: atom_id res chain seq x y z
N MET A 1 -5.10 -28.57 -6.54
CA MET A 1 -5.44 -27.13 -6.36
C MET A 1 -5.69 -26.91 -4.88
N GLY A 2 -4.83 -26.14 -4.18
CA GLY A 2 -4.96 -25.93 -2.74
C GLY A 2 -6.07 -24.93 -2.43
N PHE A 3 -6.69 -25.04 -1.25
CA PHE A 3 -7.74 -24.14 -0.76
C PHE A 3 -7.34 -22.65 -0.83
N ALA A 4 -6.08 -22.33 -0.54
CA ALA A 4 -5.51 -20.99 -0.66
C ALA A 4 -5.51 -20.44 -2.11
N ASP A 5 -5.33 -21.30 -3.11
CA ASP A 5 -5.33 -20.88 -4.52
C ASP A 5 -6.75 -20.54 -5.01
N ILE A 6 -7.75 -21.25 -4.51
CA ILE A 6 -9.16 -20.98 -4.80
C ILE A 6 -9.59 -19.64 -4.19
N HIS A 7 -9.21 -19.37 -2.93
CA HIS A 7 -9.50 -18.09 -2.28
C HIS A 7 -8.88 -16.90 -3.02
N ARG A 8 -7.61 -17.01 -3.42
CA ARG A 8 -6.93 -15.95 -4.18
C ARG A 8 -7.60 -15.69 -5.52
N LYS A 9 -7.96 -16.73 -6.26
CA LYS A 9 -8.67 -16.60 -7.54
C LYS A 9 -10.05 -15.99 -7.39
N GLY A 10 -10.79 -16.39 -6.36
CA GLY A 10 -12.09 -15.82 -6.02
C GLY A 10 -12.01 -14.33 -5.68
N HIS A 11 -11.00 -13.93 -4.90
CA HIS A 11 -10.77 -12.53 -4.57
C HIS A 11 -10.40 -11.69 -5.81
N MET A 12 -9.51 -12.19 -6.66
CA MET A 12 -9.16 -11.53 -7.93
C MET A 12 -10.37 -11.39 -8.85
N PHE A 13 -11.21 -12.42 -8.93
CA PHE A 13 -12.46 -12.36 -9.70
C PHE A 13 -13.41 -11.29 -9.17
N ALA A 14 -13.61 -11.22 -7.85
CA ALA A 14 -14.46 -10.21 -7.24
C ALA A 14 -13.94 -8.78 -7.52
N ILE A 15 -12.64 -8.55 -7.42
CA ILE A 15 -12.00 -7.26 -7.78
C ILE A 15 -12.29 -6.92 -9.25
N ALA A 16 -12.09 -7.86 -10.18
CA ALA A 16 -12.34 -7.64 -11.60
C ALA A 16 -13.82 -7.24 -11.88
N ILE A 17 -14.76 -7.91 -11.23
CA ILE A 17 -16.21 -7.60 -11.37
C ILE A 17 -16.52 -6.19 -10.85
N VAL A 18 -15.95 -5.78 -9.72
CA VAL A 18 -16.13 -4.43 -9.19
C VAL A 18 -15.54 -3.37 -10.12
N ILE A 19 -14.37 -3.61 -10.68
CA ILE A 19 -13.74 -2.70 -11.67
C ILE A 19 -14.63 -2.54 -12.90
N ILE A 20 -15.17 -3.62 -13.45
CA ILE A 20 -16.10 -3.58 -14.59
C ILE A 20 -17.34 -2.75 -14.24
N GLY A 21 -17.91 -2.95 -13.05
CA GLY A 21 -19.04 -2.17 -12.57
C GLY A 21 -18.71 -0.68 -12.42
N ALA A 22 -17.54 -0.35 -11.88
CA ALA A 22 -17.08 1.03 -11.74
C ALA A 22 -16.87 1.72 -13.11
N ILE A 23 -16.31 1.01 -14.10
CA ILE A 23 -16.15 1.52 -15.47
C ILE A 23 -17.55 1.76 -16.09
N ASN A 24 -18.49 0.85 -15.90
CA ASN A 24 -19.86 1.06 -16.37
C ASN A 24 -20.49 2.33 -15.78
N TRP A 25 -20.32 2.59 -14.48
CA TRP A 25 -20.80 3.81 -13.84
C TRP A 25 -20.07 5.07 -14.34
N LEU A 26 -18.77 4.98 -14.60
CA LEU A 26 -18.01 6.08 -15.21
C LEU A 26 -18.60 6.46 -16.57
N LEU A 27 -18.91 5.49 -17.42
CA LEU A 27 -19.49 5.73 -18.75
C LEU A 27 -20.92 6.29 -18.67
N ILE A 28 -21.71 5.85 -17.70
CA ILE A 28 -23.02 6.43 -17.43
C ILE A 28 -22.87 7.91 -17.03
N GLY A 29 -21.99 8.23 -16.08
CA GLY A 29 -21.80 9.58 -15.58
C GLY A 29 -21.20 10.54 -16.60
N ALA A 30 -20.21 10.08 -17.36
CA ALA A 30 -19.51 10.92 -18.33
C ALA A 30 -20.24 11.09 -19.66
N LEU A 31 -20.91 10.03 -20.14
CA LEU A 31 -21.45 9.93 -21.51
C LEU A 31 -22.95 9.66 -21.56
N GLY A 32 -23.62 9.44 -20.43
CA GLY A 32 -25.01 8.99 -20.38
C GLY A 32 -25.21 7.60 -20.98
N TYR A 33 -24.14 6.83 -21.18
CA TYR A 33 -24.14 5.54 -21.85
C TYR A 33 -23.97 4.39 -20.87
N ASN A 34 -24.89 3.42 -20.89
CA ASN A 34 -24.85 2.24 -20.04
C ASN A 34 -24.55 0.98 -20.86
N PRO A 35 -23.28 0.56 -21.00
CA PRO A 35 -22.90 -0.60 -21.82
C PRO A 35 -23.61 -1.88 -21.42
N ILE A 36 -23.72 -2.16 -20.12
CA ILE A 36 -24.36 -3.39 -19.63
C ILE A 36 -25.82 -3.46 -20.03
N SER A 37 -26.58 -2.39 -19.84
CA SER A 37 -27.97 -2.38 -20.20
C SER A 37 -28.21 -2.34 -21.71
N ASN A 38 -27.29 -1.75 -22.48
CA ASN A 38 -27.40 -1.73 -23.96
C ASN A 38 -27.10 -3.08 -24.59
N ILE A 39 -26.17 -3.86 -24.01
CA ILE A 39 -25.85 -5.20 -24.52
C ILE A 39 -26.89 -6.22 -24.10
N PHE A 40 -27.35 -6.21 -22.85
CA PHE A 40 -28.23 -7.26 -22.29
C PHE A 40 -29.67 -6.84 -22.14
N GLY A 41 -30.01 -5.58 -22.45
CA GLY A 41 -31.36 -5.03 -22.30
C GLY A 41 -31.57 -4.42 -20.90
N ALA A 42 -32.13 -3.19 -20.84
CA ALA A 42 -32.23 -2.41 -19.60
C ALA A 42 -33.11 -3.09 -18.50
N LYS A 43 -34.10 -3.89 -18.89
CA LYS A 43 -35.02 -4.60 -17.96
C LYS A 43 -34.74 -6.09 -17.89
N SER A 44 -33.64 -6.59 -18.50
CA SER A 44 -33.36 -8.02 -18.53
C SER A 44 -32.92 -8.56 -17.16
N ILE A 45 -33.22 -9.83 -16.92
CA ILE A 45 -32.77 -10.53 -15.72
C ILE A 45 -31.24 -10.61 -15.67
N THR A 46 -30.60 -10.68 -16.84
CA THR A 46 -29.14 -10.71 -17.00
C THR A 46 -28.51 -9.41 -16.47
N THR A 47 -29.01 -8.24 -16.90
CA THR A 47 -28.58 -6.93 -16.42
C THR A 47 -28.70 -6.81 -14.90
N ARG A 48 -29.85 -7.23 -14.36
CA ARG A 48 -30.06 -7.22 -12.90
C ARG A 48 -29.11 -8.17 -12.18
N GLY A 49 -28.88 -9.37 -12.72
CA GLY A 49 -27.93 -10.34 -12.17
C GLY A 49 -26.50 -9.81 -12.13
N ILE A 50 -26.05 -9.14 -13.20
CA ILE A 50 -24.71 -8.50 -13.23
C ILE A 50 -24.60 -7.42 -12.15
N TYR A 51 -25.60 -6.55 -11.98
CA TYR A 51 -25.55 -5.51 -10.95
C TYR A 51 -25.56 -6.08 -9.53
N ILE A 52 -26.34 -7.15 -9.29
CA ILE A 52 -26.32 -7.86 -8.01
C ILE A 52 -24.94 -8.46 -7.76
N LEU A 53 -24.31 -9.09 -8.77
CA LEU A 53 -23.00 -9.68 -8.66
C LEU A 53 -21.92 -8.61 -8.36
N VAL A 54 -21.99 -7.44 -9.02
CA VAL A 54 -21.10 -6.30 -8.72
C VAL A 54 -21.25 -5.86 -7.27
N GLY A 55 -22.50 -5.68 -6.80
CA GLY A 55 -22.77 -5.27 -5.42
C GLY A 55 -22.29 -6.29 -4.39
N LEU A 56 -22.57 -7.57 -4.58
CA LEU A 56 -22.13 -8.64 -3.68
C LEU A 56 -20.59 -8.77 -3.67
N SER A 57 -19.95 -8.62 -4.82
CA SER A 57 -18.48 -8.61 -4.92
C SER A 57 -17.88 -7.44 -4.14
N ALA A 58 -18.46 -6.25 -4.24
CA ALA A 58 -18.00 -5.08 -3.48
C ALA A 58 -18.13 -5.28 -1.97
N VAL A 59 -19.25 -5.83 -1.50
CA VAL A 59 -19.46 -6.18 -0.09
C VAL A 59 -18.43 -7.21 0.38
N ALA A 60 -18.19 -8.27 -0.39
CA ALA A 60 -17.21 -9.30 -0.05
C ALA A 60 -15.79 -8.73 0.07
N ILE A 61 -15.40 -7.83 -0.86
CA ILE A 61 -14.08 -7.19 -0.85
C ILE A 61 -13.95 -6.23 0.35
N MET A 62 -14.99 -5.47 0.68
CA MET A 62 -14.97 -4.48 1.75
C MET A 62 -14.62 -5.09 3.11
N PHE A 63 -15.01 -6.34 3.37
CA PHE A 63 -14.69 -7.05 4.61
C PHE A 63 -13.43 -7.90 4.52
N HIS A 64 -12.72 -7.87 3.38
CA HIS A 64 -11.49 -8.63 3.24
C HIS A 64 -10.30 -7.82 3.78
N ARG A 65 -9.58 -8.39 4.76
CA ARG A 65 -8.47 -7.73 5.46
C ARG A 65 -7.41 -7.16 4.52
N ASP A 66 -7.03 -7.90 3.49
CA ASP A 66 -5.99 -7.50 2.53
C ASP A 66 -6.44 -6.37 1.60
N THR A 67 -7.70 -5.97 1.67
CA THR A 67 -8.25 -4.83 0.93
C THR A 67 -8.33 -3.59 1.82
N TYR A 68 -8.91 -3.69 3.02
CA TYR A 68 -9.14 -2.51 3.83
C TYR A 68 -7.89 -2.01 4.57
N LEU A 69 -6.96 -2.89 4.97
CA LEU A 69 -5.73 -2.46 5.64
C LEU A 69 -4.84 -1.56 4.77
N PRO A 70 -4.56 -1.89 3.50
CA PRO A 70 -3.88 -0.94 2.61
C PRO A 70 -4.62 0.38 2.43
N PHE A 71 -5.96 0.37 2.43
CA PHE A 71 -6.77 1.60 2.40
C PHE A 71 -6.54 2.46 3.64
N LEU A 72 -6.31 1.87 4.81
CA LEU A 72 -5.93 2.56 6.04
C LEU A 72 -4.43 2.94 6.10
N GLY A 73 -3.66 2.67 5.04
CA GLY A 73 -2.22 2.94 5.01
C GLY A 73 -1.37 1.93 5.77
N GLU A 74 -1.92 0.79 6.18
CA GLU A 74 -1.23 -0.25 6.93
C GLU A 74 -0.95 -1.48 6.05
N ALA A 75 0.01 -2.29 6.45
CA ALA A 75 0.31 -3.58 5.83
C ALA A 75 0.27 -4.69 6.90
N VAL A 76 -0.17 -5.90 6.51
CA VAL A 76 -0.18 -7.06 7.41
C VAL A 76 1.25 -7.58 7.59
N VAL A 77 2.14 -6.72 8.10
CA VAL A 77 3.52 -7.07 8.45
C VAL A 77 3.76 -6.61 9.87
N PRO A 78 3.75 -7.53 10.85
CA PRO A 78 4.05 -7.20 12.25
C PRO A 78 5.49 -6.73 12.37
N CYS A 79 5.71 -5.58 13.00
CA CYS A 79 7.04 -5.01 13.19
C CYS A 79 7.97 -5.94 14.00
N SER A 80 7.40 -6.65 14.98
CA SER A 80 8.13 -7.58 15.85
C SER A 80 8.69 -8.81 15.10
N ALA A 81 8.10 -9.16 13.94
CA ALA A 81 8.55 -10.28 13.14
C ALA A 81 9.77 -9.95 12.26
N LEU A 82 10.16 -8.69 12.17
CA LEU A 82 11.27 -8.22 11.33
C LEU A 82 12.54 -8.08 12.17
N PRO A 83 13.56 -8.93 11.99
CA PRO A 83 14.87 -8.73 12.62
C PRO A 83 15.58 -7.52 12.02
N ASP A 84 16.38 -6.84 12.81
CA ASP A 84 17.25 -5.77 12.31
C ASP A 84 18.30 -6.37 11.38
N GLN A 85 18.45 -5.78 10.20
CA GLN A 85 19.41 -6.23 9.19
C GLN A 85 19.81 -5.10 8.25
N ILE A 86 21.01 -5.23 7.71
CA ILE A 86 21.52 -4.36 6.64
C ILE A 86 21.81 -5.25 5.43
N PRO A 87 21.50 -4.82 4.18
CA PRO A 87 21.81 -5.60 2.98
C PRO A 87 23.32 -5.89 2.91
N GLU A 88 23.66 -7.11 2.57
CA GLU A 88 25.04 -7.48 2.33
C GLU A 88 25.63 -6.66 1.17
N GLY A 89 26.83 -6.10 1.37
CA GLY A 89 27.48 -5.24 0.39
C GLY A 89 26.84 -3.84 0.25
N ALA A 90 26.14 -3.36 1.26
CA ALA A 90 25.66 -1.98 1.30
C ALA A 90 26.86 -1.01 1.23
N ASP A 91 26.84 -0.10 0.26
CA ASP A 91 27.92 0.81 -0.08
C ASP A 91 27.51 2.29 -0.05
N THR A 92 26.24 2.55 0.14
CA THR A 92 25.66 3.89 0.24
C THR A 92 24.56 3.95 1.29
N HIS A 93 24.10 5.15 1.62
CA HIS A 93 23.00 5.33 2.56
C HIS A 93 22.24 6.62 2.29
N VAL A 94 21.05 6.71 2.86
CA VAL A 94 20.26 7.93 2.97
C VAL A 94 19.66 8.01 4.37
N GLN A 95 19.54 9.20 4.92
CA GLN A 95 18.94 9.43 6.23
C GLN A 95 17.52 9.97 6.08
N VAL A 96 16.60 9.43 6.88
CA VAL A 96 15.21 9.89 6.94
C VAL A 96 14.84 10.23 8.37
N LYS A 97 13.98 11.23 8.54
CA LYS A 97 13.43 11.60 9.83
C LYS A 97 12.01 11.06 9.95
N VAL A 98 11.82 10.15 10.89
CA VAL A 98 10.57 9.41 11.15
C VAL A 98 10.20 9.49 12.64
N THR A 99 9.22 8.74 13.09
CA THR A 99 8.90 8.60 14.51
C THR A 99 10.12 8.07 15.29
N PRO A 100 10.47 8.65 16.44
CA PRO A 100 11.57 8.18 17.27
C PRO A 100 11.39 6.74 17.74
N ASN A 101 12.51 6.02 17.90
CA ASN A 101 12.55 4.64 18.40
C ASN A 101 11.60 3.69 17.67
N SER A 102 11.42 3.91 16.36
CA SER A 102 10.54 3.12 15.52
C SER A 102 11.34 2.27 14.54
N LYS A 103 10.87 1.05 14.32
CA LYS A 103 11.44 0.15 13.32
C LYS A 103 11.09 0.63 11.92
N VAL A 104 12.10 0.65 11.03
CA VAL A 104 11.98 1.09 9.65
C VAL A 104 12.42 -0.06 8.74
N LEU A 105 11.48 -0.59 7.96
CA LEU A 105 11.74 -1.52 6.86
C LEU A 105 11.98 -0.71 5.60
N TYR A 106 13.06 -0.97 4.89
CA TYR A 106 13.40 -0.25 3.66
C TYR A 106 13.96 -1.17 2.59
N TRP A 107 13.82 -0.76 1.32
CA TRP A 107 14.37 -1.48 0.17
C TRP A 107 14.63 -0.53 -0.99
N ALA A 108 15.57 -0.91 -1.84
CA ALA A 108 15.95 -0.17 -3.03
C ALA A 108 16.11 -1.09 -4.23
N ALA A 109 16.17 -0.49 -5.41
CA ALA A 109 16.47 -1.23 -6.63
C ALA A 109 17.85 -1.89 -6.55
N GLU A 110 18.02 -2.98 -7.29
CA GLU A 110 19.33 -3.63 -7.40
C GLU A 110 20.33 -2.72 -8.10
N PRO A 111 21.62 -2.75 -7.72
CA PRO A 111 22.68 -2.02 -8.40
C PRO A 111 22.87 -2.51 -9.84
N ALA A 112 23.49 -1.69 -10.67
CA ALA A 112 23.86 -2.08 -12.02
C ALA A 112 24.97 -3.14 -11.97
N THR A 113 24.73 -4.28 -12.62
CA THR A 113 25.69 -5.38 -12.78
C THR A 113 25.77 -5.80 -14.24
N GLU A 114 26.77 -6.63 -14.61
CA GLU A 114 26.86 -7.15 -15.99
C GLU A 114 25.59 -7.86 -16.45
N GLY A 115 24.94 -8.62 -15.56
CA GLY A 115 23.68 -9.32 -15.86
C GLY A 115 22.42 -8.47 -15.74
N LEU A 116 22.52 -7.26 -15.17
CA LEU A 116 21.40 -6.37 -14.89
C LEU A 116 21.75 -4.91 -15.22
N LYS A 117 22.12 -4.66 -16.48
CA LYS A 117 22.55 -3.31 -16.93
C LYS A 117 21.40 -2.30 -17.05
N LYS A 118 20.19 -2.78 -17.33
CA LYS A 118 18.98 -1.94 -17.44
C LYS A 118 17.79 -2.66 -16.84
N ILE A 119 17.03 -1.92 -16.07
CA ILE A 119 15.77 -2.36 -15.49
C ILE A 119 14.62 -1.73 -16.26
N HIS A 120 13.69 -2.56 -16.72
CA HIS A 120 12.54 -2.16 -17.52
C HIS A 120 11.20 -2.27 -16.82
N ASP A 121 11.17 -2.90 -15.64
CA ASP A 121 9.99 -2.96 -14.78
C ASP A 121 10.37 -3.10 -13.30
N TRP A 122 9.39 -2.93 -12.42
CA TRP A 122 9.60 -3.01 -10.97
C TRP A 122 9.99 -4.42 -10.49
N ARG A 123 9.62 -5.50 -11.19
CA ARG A 123 9.99 -6.88 -10.82
C ARG A 123 11.47 -7.12 -11.03
N GLN A 124 12.03 -6.52 -12.05
CA GLN A 124 13.48 -6.53 -12.30
C GLN A 124 14.22 -5.66 -11.29
N ALA A 125 13.61 -4.53 -10.88
CA ALA A 125 14.21 -3.63 -9.89
C ALA A 125 14.46 -4.31 -8.54
N TYR A 126 13.54 -5.17 -8.11
CA TYR A 126 13.55 -5.78 -6.78
C TYR A 126 13.69 -7.30 -6.81
N ILE A 127 14.46 -7.85 -7.75
CA ILE A 127 14.71 -9.30 -7.85
C ILE A 127 15.12 -9.86 -6.48
N LYS A 128 14.33 -10.80 -5.95
CA LYS A 128 14.53 -11.46 -4.66
C LYS A 128 14.63 -10.52 -3.45
N PHE A 129 14.43 -9.22 -3.60
CA PHE A 129 14.56 -8.22 -2.53
C PHE A 129 15.86 -8.35 -1.72
N MET A 130 17.01 -8.50 -2.41
CA MET A 130 18.31 -8.62 -1.75
C MET A 130 18.85 -7.27 -1.26
N ASN A 131 18.32 -6.15 -1.78
CA ASN A 131 18.66 -4.80 -1.35
C ASN A 131 17.62 -4.28 -0.34
N VAL A 132 17.39 -5.05 0.73
CA VAL A 132 16.41 -4.77 1.78
C VAL A 132 17.08 -4.73 3.14
N GLY A 133 16.65 -3.81 4.00
CA GLY A 133 17.13 -3.72 5.37
C GLY A 133 16.02 -3.34 6.36
N VAL A 134 16.33 -3.50 7.63
CA VAL A 134 15.49 -3.11 8.77
C VAL A 134 16.38 -2.45 9.81
N VAL A 135 16.06 -1.22 10.22
CA VAL A 135 16.80 -0.48 11.24
C VAL A 135 15.85 0.17 12.24
N MET A 136 16.39 0.54 13.40
CA MET A 136 15.68 1.39 14.38
C MET A 136 16.06 2.85 14.15
N SER A 137 15.09 3.75 14.16
CA SER A 137 15.34 5.18 14.29
C SER A 137 15.86 5.50 15.71
N ASN A 138 16.72 6.50 15.80
CA ASN A 138 17.23 6.95 17.09
C ASN A 138 16.22 7.80 17.87
N GLU A 139 16.60 8.27 19.07
CA GLU A 139 15.76 9.12 19.93
C GLU A 139 15.37 10.46 19.27
N LYS A 140 16.11 10.91 18.28
CA LYS A 140 15.80 12.11 17.49
C LYS A 140 14.91 11.80 16.27
N GLY A 141 14.53 10.54 16.08
CA GLY A 141 13.75 10.07 14.94
C GLY A 141 14.54 9.94 13.64
N VAL A 142 15.88 9.88 13.70
CA VAL A 142 16.70 9.70 12.49
C VAL A 142 16.96 8.21 12.28
N ALA A 143 16.64 7.71 11.10
CA ALA A 143 16.99 6.36 10.63
C ALA A 143 17.94 6.46 9.45
N THR A 144 19.06 5.72 9.52
CA THR A 144 20.05 5.61 8.43
C THR A 144 19.75 4.33 7.64
N LEU A 145 19.35 4.48 6.38
CA LEU A 145 18.96 3.40 5.49
C LEU A 145 20.15 3.03 4.61
N TYR A 146 20.87 1.98 4.98
CA TYR A 146 22.03 1.48 4.24
C TYR A 146 21.58 0.60 3.09
N VAL A 147 21.96 0.90 1.87
CA VAL A 147 21.59 0.14 0.66
C VAL A 147 22.81 -0.07 -0.24
N ARG A 148 22.74 -1.06 -1.11
CA ARG A 148 23.62 -1.12 -2.29
C ARG A 148 23.17 -0.05 -3.26
N ASN A 149 24.10 0.70 -3.85
CA ASN A 149 23.80 1.86 -4.69
C ASN A 149 22.75 1.54 -5.78
N PRO A 150 21.51 2.03 -5.64
CA PRO A 150 20.43 1.65 -6.53
C PRO A 150 20.58 2.29 -7.91
N GLN A 151 20.31 1.53 -8.98
CA GLN A 151 20.28 2.10 -10.31
C GLN A 151 18.92 2.75 -10.61
N PRO A 152 18.87 3.78 -11.50
CA PRO A 152 17.60 4.28 -12.03
C PRO A 152 16.94 3.23 -12.91
N TYR A 153 15.61 3.23 -12.98
CA TYR A 153 14.88 2.30 -13.84
C TYR A 153 13.64 2.93 -14.47
N THR A 154 13.13 2.29 -15.52
CA THR A 154 11.95 2.77 -16.25
C THR A 154 10.76 1.86 -15.94
N VAL A 155 9.62 2.48 -15.61
CA VAL A 155 8.35 1.78 -15.42
C VAL A 155 7.42 2.13 -16.56
N PRO A 156 6.75 1.15 -17.18
CA PRO A 156 5.71 1.43 -18.17
C PRO A 156 4.70 2.44 -17.61
N TRP A 157 4.32 3.41 -18.44
CA TRP A 157 3.36 4.49 -18.12
C TRP A 157 3.82 5.56 -17.12
N MET A 158 4.83 5.29 -16.27
CA MET A 158 5.36 6.25 -15.30
C MET A 158 6.68 6.91 -15.73
N GLY A 159 7.35 6.36 -16.75
CA GLY A 159 8.62 6.88 -17.24
C GLY A 159 9.83 6.43 -16.42
N ARG A 160 10.92 7.21 -16.48
CA ARG A 160 12.17 6.95 -15.78
C ARG A 160 12.06 7.43 -14.32
N LEU A 161 12.43 6.55 -13.40
CA LEU A 161 12.56 6.82 -11.98
C LEU A 161 14.05 6.93 -11.61
N GLU A 162 14.41 8.02 -10.94
CA GLU A 162 15.77 8.22 -10.43
C GLU A 162 16.06 7.31 -9.23
N PRO A 163 17.34 7.08 -8.86
CA PRO A 163 17.71 6.24 -7.72
C PRO A 163 17.00 6.67 -6.44
N HIS A 164 16.32 5.75 -5.80
CA HIS A 164 15.51 6.00 -4.61
C HIS A 164 15.43 4.78 -3.69
N VAL A 165 15.07 5.03 -2.45
CA VAL A 165 14.80 4.03 -1.43
C VAL A 165 13.34 4.13 -1.01
N HIS A 166 12.63 3.02 -1.03
CA HIS A 166 11.32 2.91 -0.41
C HIS A 166 11.47 2.48 1.04
N PHE A 167 10.59 2.97 1.90
CA PHE A 167 10.55 2.54 3.28
C PHE A 167 9.16 2.59 3.88
N ARG A 168 8.98 1.84 4.98
CA ARG A 168 7.80 1.85 5.83
C ARG A 168 8.23 2.02 7.27
N VAL A 169 7.47 2.75 8.06
CA VAL A 169 7.72 2.97 9.48
C VAL A 169 6.73 2.14 10.30
N CYS A 170 7.19 1.59 11.39
CA CYS A 170 6.33 0.89 12.34
C CYS A 170 5.38 1.89 13.01
N GLY A 171 4.09 1.67 12.84
CA GLY A 171 3.03 2.47 13.46
C GLY A 171 2.72 2.03 14.89
N GLU A 172 1.88 2.79 15.57
CA GLU A 172 1.40 2.50 16.93
C GLU A 172 0.61 1.19 17.01
N SER A 173 0.02 0.75 15.91
CA SER A 173 -0.66 -0.54 15.80
C SER A 173 0.28 -1.75 15.88
N GLY A 174 1.61 -1.54 15.85
CA GLY A 174 2.60 -2.60 15.74
C GLY A 174 2.71 -3.21 14.34
N MET A 175 2.08 -2.60 13.34
CA MET A 175 2.15 -2.98 11.93
C MET A 175 2.92 -1.92 11.13
N MET A 176 3.48 -2.33 9.98
CA MET A 176 4.15 -1.40 9.08
C MET A 176 3.14 -0.45 8.42
N GLY A 177 3.42 0.84 8.45
CA GLY A 177 2.65 1.91 7.83
C GLY A 177 2.71 1.90 6.30
N SER A 178 2.33 3.01 5.68
CA SER A 178 2.35 3.20 4.23
C SER A 178 3.77 3.22 3.66
N ILE A 179 3.87 3.08 2.34
CA ILE A 179 5.16 3.19 1.63
C ILE A 179 5.50 4.67 1.45
N HIS A 180 6.70 5.04 1.87
CA HIS A 180 7.33 6.32 1.57
C HIS A 180 8.49 6.12 0.60
N THR A 181 8.89 7.17 -0.09
CA THR A 181 10.00 7.15 -1.04
C THR A 181 10.93 8.32 -0.77
N VAL A 182 12.22 8.06 -0.70
CA VAL A 182 13.27 9.08 -0.62
C VAL A 182 14.23 8.90 -1.79
N TYR A 183 14.59 10.00 -2.46
CA TYR A 183 15.55 9.97 -3.56
C TYR A 183 16.97 10.08 -3.04
N MET A 184 17.91 9.36 -3.66
CA MET A 184 19.34 9.42 -3.27
C MET A 184 19.93 10.83 -3.46
N SER A 185 19.35 11.65 -4.32
CA SER A 185 19.74 13.03 -4.59
C SER A 185 19.21 14.07 -3.59
N SER A 186 18.31 13.67 -2.69
CA SER A 186 17.59 14.61 -1.81
C SER A 186 18.44 15.16 -0.66
N GLY A 187 19.66 14.62 -0.45
CA GLY A 187 20.52 14.99 0.69
C GLY A 187 20.18 14.25 1.99
N ASP A 188 20.86 14.60 3.09
CA ASP A 188 21.00 13.74 4.26
C ASP A 188 19.76 13.58 5.15
N VAL A 189 18.71 14.42 5.07
CA VAL A 189 17.51 14.23 5.92
C VAL A 189 16.28 14.82 5.26
N GLU A 190 15.44 13.99 4.71
CA GLU A 190 14.05 14.36 4.41
C GLU A 190 13.14 14.06 5.60
N ARG A 191 12.21 14.98 5.87
CA ARG A 191 11.27 14.84 6.97
C ARG A 191 10.00 14.15 6.47
N PHE A 192 9.86 12.89 6.82
CA PHE A 192 8.62 12.15 6.63
C PHE A 192 7.82 12.20 7.93
N VAL A 193 6.89 13.10 7.99
CA VAL A 193 5.84 13.05 9.01
C VAL A 193 4.81 12.08 8.43
N ASP A 194 4.57 10.95 9.09
CA ASP A 194 3.29 10.27 8.95
C ASP A 194 2.24 11.28 9.43
N THR A 195 1.83 12.14 8.52
CA THR A 195 0.60 12.90 8.71
C THR A 195 -0.49 11.87 8.42
N PRO A 196 -1.20 11.36 9.44
CA PRO A 196 -2.38 10.60 9.20
C PRO A 196 -3.20 11.46 8.24
N SER A 197 -3.65 10.91 7.12
CA SER A 197 -4.54 11.68 6.27
C SER A 197 -5.68 12.15 7.19
N SER A 198 -6.08 13.40 7.12
CA SER A 198 -7.13 13.98 7.97
C SER A 198 -8.41 13.12 8.00
N MET A 199 -8.59 12.29 6.99
CA MET A 199 -9.65 11.30 6.85
C MET A 199 -9.43 10.07 7.74
N VAL A 200 -8.19 9.57 7.85
CA VAL A 200 -7.84 8.41 8.71
C VAL A 200 -7.90 8.81 10.18
N ASP A 201 -7.44 10.01 10.55
CA ASP A 201 -7.58 10.55 11.91
C ASP A 201 -9.03 10.79 12.28
N THR A 202 -9.84 11.27 11.36
CA THR A 202 -11.28 11.43 11.58
C THR A 202 -11.96 10.08 11.74
N MET A 203 -11.59 9.06 10.94
CA MET A 203 -12.09 7.69 11.12
C MET A 203 -11.57 7.03 12.40
N LYS A 204 -10.29 7.17 12.74
CA LYS A 204 -9.75 6.69 14.04
C LYS A 204 -10.45 7.36 15.21
N LYS A 205 -10.67 8.67 15.17
CA LYS A 205 -11.47 9.38 16.19
C LYS A 205 -12.89 8.86 16.27
N LEU A 206 -13.57 8.62 15.15
CA LEU A 206 -14.91 8.06 15.12
C LEU A 206 -14.96 6.62 15.64
N MET A 207 -13.91 5.81 15.46
CA MET A 207 -13.83 4.44 15.97
C MET A 207 -13.40 4.35 17.44
N THR A 208 -12.65 5.33 17.96
CA THR A 208 -12.21 5.37 19.38
C THR A 208 -13.17 6.13 20.30
N THR A 209 -14.13 6.86 19.76
CA THR A 209 -15.09 7.70 20.50
C THR A 209 -16.37 6.99 21.01
N PRO A 210 -16.70 5.71 20.67
CA PRO A 210 -17.94 5.10 21.21
C PRO A 210 -17.98 5.00 22.74
N SER A 211 -16.82 4.80 23.37
CA SER A 211 -16.74 4.62 24.83
C SER A 211 -16.97 5.91 25.64
N SER A 212 -16.57 7.06 25.10
CA SER A 212 -16.73 8.35 25.79
C SER A 212 -18.14 8.93 25.61
N ILE A 213 -18.78 8.70 24.48
CA ILE A 213 -20.17 9.14 24.24
C ILE A 213 -21.13 8.31 25.10
N LEU A 214 -20.95 6.99 25.19
CA LEU A 214 -21.75 6.11 26.05
C LEU A 214 -21.50 6.37 27.54
N ALA A 215 -20.30 6.77 27.94
CA ALA A 215 -19.99 7.14 29.34
C ALA A 215 -20.69 8.44 29.73
N ASN A 216 -20.74 9.44 28.85
CA ASN A 216 -21.42 10.72 29.12
C ASN A 216 -22.96 10.60 29.09
N MET A 217 -23.53 9.69 28.31
CA MET A 217 -24.98 9.46 28.29
C MET A 217 -25.50 8.76 29.55
N LYS A 218 -24.64 8.15 30.38
CA LYS A 218 -25.02 7.51 31.66
C LYS A 218 -25.06 8.47 32.86
N TYR A 219 -24.60 9.71 32.70
CA TYR A 219 -24.55 10.71 33.78
C TYR A 219 -25.68 11.74 33.76
N GLU A 220 -26.57 11.69 32.80
CA GLU A 220 -27.74 12.61 32.67
C GLU A 220 -29.11 11.92 32.90
N SER A 221 -29.13 10.83 33.66
CA SER A 221 -30.40 10.18 34.06
C SER A 221 -30.55 10.12 35.58
#